data_7bebbc7a3fc0d4d8f94148675aeee7ba
#
_entry.id   7bebbc7a3fc0d4d8f94148675aeee7ba
#
_cell.length_a   1.000
_cell.length_b   1.000
_cell.length_c   1.000
_cell.angle_alpha   90.00
_cell.angle_beta   90.00
_cell.angle_gamma   90.00
#
_symmetry.space_group_name_H-M   'P 1'
#
loop_
_entity.id
_entity.type
_entity.pdbx_description
1 polymer ?
#
loop_
_entity_poly.entity_id
_entity_poly.type
_entity_poly.pdbx_seq_one_letter_code
_entity_poly.pdbx_strand_id
1 'polypeptide(L)'
;MLRGMTWNHRRGLAPLLAATERFGVPIRWEARSLREFEDVPVADLAARYDLIAVDHPHVGQAAATGAFLPLDGALPAGVLDAQRAGSVGPSFASYTWQGRQWALPMDAAAQVSAYRPDLLPAPPRRWDEALELLRDGAVTGLLPANPTHLWSSFLSLCHQHASLAAGPAVSGGSGPSGGPGVVDTAGPDSRPDWWPADGIEPDVAAGALTQLRAVLAVADPASLDSDPIQVLDEMATGDRIGYAPLIFGYVNYARPTAGRRLVRFADAPSASGAPVGTMLGGVGLAVSARCADPDAALRFAAAVVDPAFQAGGYASAGGQPGHRAAWTDPAVNAASTDFFVATLSTLDRSFLRGRDAGYPAFQRAAGEALHAGIRRGDGDRKILAAIRQRWQRR
;
A
#
# COMPACT_ATOMS: atom_id res chain seq x y z
N MET A 1 -7.60 -28.81 10.07
CA MET A 1 -7.54 -27.99 8.84
C MET A 1 -7.77 -26.55 9.24
N LEU A 2 -6.81 -25.69 8.98
CA LEU A 2 -6.89 -24.26 9.27
C LEU A 2 -7.83 -23.54 8.29
N ARG A 3 -8.34 -22.39 8.72
CA ARG A 3 -9.15 -21.48 7.87
C ARG A 3 -8.38 -20.19 7.67
N GLY A 4 -8.17 -19.81 6.42
CA GLY A 4 -7.49 -18.58 6.06
C GLY A 4 -8.41 -17.59 5.35
N MET A 5 -8.17 -16.29 5.50
CA MET A 5 -8.88 -15.22 4.82
C MET A 5 -7.91 -14.32 4.08
N THR A 6 -8.27 -13.94 2.84
CA THR A 6 -7.53 -12.99 2.00
C THR A 6 -8.50 -12.20 1.12
N TRP A 7 -8.00 -11.26 0.29
CA TRP A 7 -8.84 -10.51 -0.65
C TRP A 7 -8.99 -11.22 -1.99
N ASN A 8 -10.13 -11.01 -2.64
CA ASN A 8 -10.49 -11.63 -3.91
C ASN A 8 -9.78 -10.98 -5.09
N HIS A 9 -8.49 -11.24 -5.19
CA HIS A 9 -7.66 -10.89 -6.32
C HIS A 9 -6.57 -11.95 -6.50
N ARG A 10 -6.10 -12.15 -7.74
CA ARG A 10 -5.04 -13.14 -8.02
C ARG A 10 -3.78 -12.89 -7.18
N ARG A 11 -3.39 -11.62 -6.98
CA ARG A 11 -2.26 -11.22 -6.13
C ARG A 11 -2.40 -11.69 -4.69
N GLY A 12 -3.63 -11.72 -4.15
CA GLY A 12 -3.89 -12.09 -2.76
C GLY A 12 -4.05 -13.59 -2.55
N LEU A 13 -4.73 -14.27 -3.47
CA LEU A 13 -5.12 -15.67 -3.28
C LEU A 13 -4.10 -16.66 -3.86
N ALA A 14 -3.63 -16.45 -5.08
CA ALA A 14 -2.79 -17.43 -5.77
C ALA A 14 -1.47 -17.73 -5.05
N PRO A 15 -0.72 -16.77 -4.48
CA PRO A 15 0.49 -17.05 -3.71
C PRO A 15 0.23 -17.87 -2.45
N LEU A 16 -0.92 -17.66 -1.78
CA LEU A 16 -1.29 -18.40 -0.57
C LEU A 16 -1.73 -19.83 -0.89
N LEU A 17 -2.39 -20.06 -2.03
CA LEU A 17 -2.65 -21.41 -2.54
C LEU A 17 -1.35 -22.15 -2.88
N ALA A 18 -0.44 -21.47 -3.56
CA ALA A 18 0.89 -22.03 -3.86
C ALA A 18 1.70 -22.35 -2.59
N ALA A 19 1.62 -21.51 -1.57
CA ALA A 19 2.22 -21.78 -0.26
C ALA A 19 1.58 -22.99 0.42
N THR A 20 0.25 -23.08 0.40
CA THR A 20 -0.52 -24.20 0.98
C THR A 20 -0.08 -25.54 0.35
N GLU A 21 0.03 -25.59 -0.96
CA GLU A 21 0.51 -26.77 -1.70
C GLU A 21 1.98 -27.06 -1.38
N ARG A 22 2.85 -26.05 -1.47
CA ARG A 22 4.31 -26.18 -1.30
C ARG A 22 4.70 -26.67 0.09
N PHE A 23 4.01 -26.20 1.15
CA PHE A 23 4.36 -26.51 2.54
C PHE A 23 3.49 -27.62 3.14
N GLY A 24 2.49 -28.12 2.42
CA GLY A 24 1.66 -29.25 2.83
C GLY A 24 0.79 -28.96 4.07
N VAL A 25 0.53 -27.69 4.39
CA VAL A 25 -0.34 -27.31 5.52
C VAL A 25 -1.78 -27.20 5.01
N PRO A 26 -2.73 -28.00 5.51
CA PRO A 26 -4.10 -28.00 5.01
C PRO A 26 -4.85 -26.74 5.48
N ILE A 27 -4.96 -25.75 4.61
CA ILE A 27 -5.65 -24.49 4.86
C ILE A 27 -6.76 -24.30 3.82
N ARG A 28 -7.98 -24.01 4.29
CA ARG A 28 -9.08 -23.54 3.44
C ARG A 28 -9.09 -22.03 3.40
N TRP A 29 -8.76 -21.46 2.23
CA TRP A 29 -8.78 -20.01 2.02
C TRP A 29 -10.16 -19.52 1.59
N GLU A 30 -10.63 -18.44 2.19
CA GLU A 30 -11.79 -17.66 1.77
C GLU A 30 -11.31 -16.30 1.25
N ALA A 31 -11.72 -15.96 0.01
CA ALA A 31 -11.40 -14.70 -0.62
C ALA A 31 -12.60 -13.75 -0.52
N ARG A 32 -12.39 -12.54 -0.02
CA ARG A 32 -13.39 -11.49 0.15
C ARG A 32 -13.16 -10.33 -0.81
N SER A 33 -14.23 -9.60 -1.15
CA SER A 33 -14.08 -8.36 -1.92
C SER A 33 -13.11 -7.40 -1.24
N LEU A 34 -12.46 -6.52 -2.01
CA LEU A 34 -11.52 -5.55 -1.45
C LEU A 34 -12.18 -4.68 -0.37
N ARG A 35 -13.43 -4.28 -0.58
CA ARG A 35 -14.22 -3.52 0.39
C ARG A 35 -14.46 -4.28 1.70
N GLU A 36 -14.86 -5.54 1.63
CA GLU A 36 -15.06 -6.37 2.83
C GLU A 36 -13.75 -6.66 3.56
N PHE A 37 -12.63 -6.74 2.83
CA PHE A 37 -11.30 -6.87 3.37
C PHE A 37 -10.90 -5.63 4.20
N GLU A 38 -11.27 -4.44 3.76
CA GLU A 38 -10.92 -3.17 4.41
C GLU A 38 -11.87 -2.80 5.57
N ASP A 39 -13.15 -3.21 5.52
CA ASP A 39 -14.19 -2.69 6.40
C ASP A 39 -14.59 -3.60 7.58
N VAL A 40 -14.26 -4.91 7.53
CA VAL A 40 -14.70 -5.85 8.59
C VAL A 40 -13.81 -5.72 9.83
N PRO A 41 -14.39 -5.59 11.05
CA PRO A 41 -13.62 -5.53 12.28
C PRO A 41 -12.71 -6.75 12.48
N VAL A 42 -11.44 -6.52 12.86
CA VAL A 42 -10.46 -7.60 13.03
C VAL A 42 -10.86 -8.64 14.07
N ALA A 43 -11.62 -8.25 15.10
CA ALA A 43 -12.14 -9.18 16.10
C ALA A 43 -13.13 -10.20 15.50
N ASP A 44 -13.96 -9.77 14.53
CA ASP A 44 -14.91 -10.64 13.84
C ASP A 44 -14.18 -11.59 12.87
N LEU A 45 -13.10 -11.11 12.25
CA LEU A 45 -12.24 -11.95 11.42
C LEU A 45 -11.53 -13.00 12.27
N ALA A 46 -10.94 -12.62 13.39
CA ALA A 46 -10.25 -13.52 14.31
C ALA A 46 -11.17 -14.59 14.94
N ALA A 47 -12.48 -14.33 15.01
CA ALA A 47 -13.44 -15.32 15.47
C ALA A 47 -13.73 -16.42 14.43
N ARG A 48 -13.44 -16.18 13.15
CA ARG A 48 -13.80 -17.08 12.05
C ARG A 48 -12.59 -17.73 11.38
N TYR A 49 -11.43 -17.08 11.40
CA TYR A 49 -10.24 -17.51 10.67
C TYR A 49 -9.05 -17.68 11.59
N ASP A 50 -8.18 -18.62 11.25
CA ASP A 50 -6.94 -18.92 11.94
C ASP A 50 -5.79 -18.05 11.39
N LEU A 51 -5.75 -17.84 10.07
CA LEU A 51 -4.80 -17.01 9.35
C LEU A 51 -5.55 -15.87 8.65
N ILE A 52 -5.08 -14.66 8.83
CA ILE A 52 -5.78 -13.46 8.38
C ILE A 52 -4.81 -12.56 7.62
N ALA A 53 -5.07 -12.37 6.32
CA ALA A 53 -4.47 -11.28 5.58
C ALA A 53 -5.04 -9.96 6.11
N VAL A 54 -4.18 -9.01 6.47
CA VAL A 54 -4.62 -7.75 7.12
C VAL A 54 -3.82 -6.54 6.62
N ASP A 55 -4.49 -5.42 6.43
CA ASP A 55 -3.85 -4.13 6.18
C ASP A 55 -3.34 -3.52 7.49
N HIS A 56 -2.16 -2.90 7.43
CA HIS A 56 -1.44 -2.43 8.62
C HIS A 56 -2.18 -1.43 9.53
N PRO A 57 -3.11 -0.56 9.08
CA PRO A 57 -3.87 0.31 9.99
C PRO A 57 -4.66 -0.43 11.07
N HIS A 58 -4.92 -1.72 10.89
CA HIS A 58 -5.71 -2.52 11.81
C HIS A 58 -4.92 -3.09 13.00
N VAL A 59 -3.59 -2.96 13.04
CA VAL A 59 -2.77 -3.58 14.12
C VAL A 59 -3.10 -3.01 15.51
N GLY A 60 -3.42 -1.72 15.61
CA GLY A 60 -3.84 -1.12 16.89
C GLY A 60 -5.20 -1.63 17.37
N GLN A 61 -6.15 -1.88 16.46
CA GLN A 61 -7.42 -2.55 16.80
C GLN A 61 -7.17 -3.99 17.26
N ALA A 62 -6.29 -4.72 16.56
CA ALA A 62 -5.94 -6.08 16.92
C ALA A 62 -5.30 -6.16 18.30
N ALA A 63 -4.37 -5.23 18.61
CA ALA A 63 -3.75 -5.12 19.91
C ALA A 63 -4.77 -4.79 21.02
N ALA A 64 -5.64 -3.80 20.79
CA ALA A 64 -6.65 -3.36 21.77
C ALA A 64 -7.70 -4.44 22.07
N THR A 65 -8.03 -5.30 21.10
CA THR A 65 -9.06 -6.35 21.25
C THR A 65 -8.48 -7.72 21.56
N GLY A 66 -7.14 -7.88 21.55
CA GLY A 66 -6.50 -9.19 21.67
C GLY A 66 -6.88 -10.16 20.54
N ALA A 67 -7.18 -9.62 19.34
CA ALA A 67 -7.67 -10.42 18.22
C ALA A 67 -6.59 -11.30 17.59
N PHE A 68 -5.33 -10.81 17.55
CA PHE A 68 -4.21 -11.53 16.96
C PHE A 68 -3.21 -11.97 18.02
N LEU A 69 -2.47 -13.02 17.72
CA LEU A 69 -1.30 -13.40 18.50
C LEU A 69 -0.16 -12.43 18.25
N PRO A 70 0.48 -11.86 19.28
CA PRO A 70 1.75 -11.20 19.09
C PRO A 70 2.80 -12.22 18.69
N LEU A 71 3.60 -11.89 17.67
CA LEU A 71 4.54 -12.84 17.08
C LEU A 71 5.89 -12.92 17.81
N ASP A 72 6.13 -11.95 18.70
CA ASP A 72 7.35 -11.91 19.52
C ASP A 72 7.41 -13.12 20.46
N GLY A 73 8.46 -13.93 20.31
CA GLY A 73 8.64 -15.17 21.05
C GLY A 73 7.75 -16.36 20.63
N ALA A 74 6.82 -16.15 19.69
CA ALA A 74 5.96 -17.22 19.18
C ALA A 74 6.53 -17.86 17.90
N LEU A 75 7.33 -17.12 17.13
CA LEU A 75 7.96 -17.61 15.91
C LEU A 75 9.30 -18.29 16.21
N PRO A 76 9.80 -19.17 15.29
CA PRO A 76 11.15 -19.68 15.36
C PRO A 76 12.19 -18.55 15.48
N ALA A 77 13.28 -18.85 16.22
CA ALA A 77 14.36 -17.88 16.43
C ALA A 77 14.88 -17.33 15.11
N GLY A 78 15.15 -16.03 15.07
CA GLY A 78 15.70 -15.32 13.90
C GLY A 78 14.71 -14.94 12.81
N VAL A 79 13.47 -15.45 12.80
CA VAL A 79 12.48 -15.09 11.75
C VAL A 79 12.17 -13.60 11.77
N LEU A 80 11.88 -13.01 12.93
CA LEU A 80 11.58 -11.58 13.02
C LEU A 80 12.77 -10.71 12.65
N ASP A 81 13.99 -11.11 13.05
CA ASP A 81 15.20 -10.36 12.71
C ASP A 81 15.49 -10.43 11.21
N ALA A 82 15.32 -11.59 10.58
CA ALA A 82 15.45 -11.73 9.13
C ALA A 82 14.40 -10.89 8.39
N GLN A 83 13.16 -10.87 8.88
CA GLN A 83 12.10 -10.04 8.30
C GLN A 83 12.37 -8.54 8.49
N ARG A 84 12.84 -8.11 9.67
CA ARG A 84 13.24 -6.72 9.92
C ARG A 84 14.35 -6.26 8.99
N ALA A 85 15.37 -7.09 8.79
CA ALA A 85 16.51 -6.80 7.92
C ALA A 85 16.17 -6.87 6.43
N GLY A 86 15.26 -7.77 6.04
CA GLY A 86 14.98 -8.11 4.64
C GLY A 86 13.70 -7.53 4.07
N SER A 87 12.81 -6.93 4.86
CA SER A 87 11.57 -6.33 4.34
C SER A 87 11.86 -5.12 3.44
N VAL A 88 11.02 -4.94 2.42
CA VAL A 88 11.12 -3.83 1.50
C VAL A 88 10.41 -2.59 2.05
N GLY A 89 11.07 -1.44 1.96
CA GLY A 89 10.56 -0.20 2.54
C GLY A 89 10.19 -0.35 4.02
N PRO A 90 9.20 0.36 4.52
CA PRO A 90 8.76 0.28 5.91
C PRO A 90 7.79 -0.89 6.20
N SER A 91 7.73 -1.94 5.34
CA SER A 91 6.73 -3.02 5.45
C SER A 91 6.80 -3.78 6.78
N PHE A 92 7.99 -4.05 7.32
CA PHE A 92 8.10 -4.70 8.64
C PHE A 92 7.56 -3.80 9.75
N ALA A 93 7.99 -2.54 9.78
CA ALA A 93 7.58 -1.56 10.79
C ALA A 93 6.06 -1.29 10.74
N SER A 94 5.41 -1.46 9.58
CA SER A 94 3.98 -1.23 9.44
C SER A 94 3.12 -2.15 10.31
N TYR A 95 3.59 -3.36 10.63
CA TYR A 95 2.92 -4.32 11.49
C TYR A 95 3.48 -4.37 12.92
N THR A 96 4.40 -3.47 13.25
CA THR A 96 4.89 -3.27 14.63
C THR A 96 4.00 -2.24 15.34
N TRP A 97 3.46 -2.58 16.49
CA TRP A 97 2.65 -1.68 17.31
C TRP A 97 2.93 -1.90 18.80
N GLN A 98 3.19 -0.83 19.55
CA GLN A 98 3.53 -0.87 20.98
C GLN A 98 4.67 -1.84 21.28
N GLY A 99 5.72 -1.82 20.44
CA GLY A 99 6.91 -2.66 20.59
C GLY A 99 6.72 -4.15 20.28
N ARG A 100 5.56 -4.55 19.74
CA ARG A 100 5.26 -5.94 19.37
C ARG A 100 4.94 -6.07 17.89
N GLN A 101 5.28 -7.22 17.30
CA GLN A 101 4.95 -7.55 15.92
C GLN A 101 3.62 -8.32 15.87
N TRP A 102 2.66 -7.83 15.08
CA TRP A 102 1.30 -8.38 15.02
C TRP A 102 0.98 -9.16 13.74
N ALA A 103 1.76 -8.94 12.67
CA ALA A 103 1.67 -9.70 11.44
C ALA A 103 3.03 -9.74 10.74
N LEU A 104 3.23 -10.72 9.84
CA LEU A 104 4.41 -10.78 8.98
C LEU A 104 4.10 -10.12 7.62
N PRO A 105 4.93 -9.18 7.12
CA PRO A 105 4.70 -8.52 5.85
C PRO A 105 4.86 -9.51 4.70
N MET A 106 3.78 -10.07 4.21
CA MET A 106 3.82 -11.01 3.08
C MET A 106 3.74 -10.34 1.72
N ASP A 107 3.16 -9.15 1.68
CA ASP A 107 2.91 -8.38 0.46
C ASP A 107 3.19 -6.90 0.71
N ALA A 108 3.80 -6.21 -0.26
CA ALA A 108 4.13 -4.79 -0.14
C ALA A 108 3.71 -4.02 -1.40
N ALA A 109 3.16 -2.83 -1.20
CA ALA A 109 2.76 -1.91 -2.25
C ALA A 109 2.98 -0.45 -1.84
N ALA A 110 3.07 0.42 -2.84
CA ALA A 110 2.97 1.86 -2.69
C ALA A 110 2.12 2.42 -3.83
N GLN A 111 1.65 3.65 -3.68
CA GLN A 111 1.07 4.35 -4.82
C GLN A 111 2.20 4.80 -5.76
N VAL A 112 2.09 4.43 -7.01
CA VAL A 112 3.06 4.65 -8.09
C VAL A 112 2.34 5.15 -9.33
N SER A 113 3.03 5.47 -10.43
CA SER A 113 2.36 5.69 -11.69
C SER A 113 2.19 4.39 -12.48
N ALA A 114 1.10 4.29 -13.24
CA ALA A 114 0.86 3.21 -14.20
C ALA A 114 0.64 3.79 -15.59
N TYR A 115 1.16 3.13 -16.62
CA TYR A 115 1.03 3.62 -18.00
C TYR A 115 0.99 2.48 -19.03
N ARG A 116 0.38 2.76 -20.14
CA ARG A 116 0.30 1.90 -21.33
C ARG A 116 1.47 2.21 -22.26
N PRO A 117 2.45 1.30 -22.40
CA PRO A 117 3.65 1.59 -23.21
C PRO A 117 3.36 1.72 -24.72
N ASP A 118 2.25 1.21 -25.19
CA ASP A 118 1.78 1.37 -26.57
C ASP A 118 1.11 2.75 -26.83
N LEU A 119 0.69 3.46 -25.80
CA LEU A 119 0.10 4.80 -25.89
C LEU A 119 1.06 5.89 -25.39
N LEU A 120 1.90 5.55 -24.41
CA LEU A 120 2.83 6.46 -23.76
C LEU A 120 4.19 5.76 -23.59
N PRO A 121 5.21 6.08 -24.39
CA PRO A 121 6.52 5.40 -24.37
C PRO A 121 7.25 5.50 -23.03
N ALA A 122 7.08 6.62 -22.32
CA ALA A 122 7.64 6.85 -20.99
C ALA A 122 6.68 7.69 -20.15
N PRO A 123 6.51 7.39 -18.86
CA PRO A 123 5.61 8.17 -18.00
C PRO A 123 6.25 9.50 -17.60
N PRO A 124 5.45 10.55 -17.34
CA PRO A 124 5.92 11.80 -16.73
C PRO A 124 6.59 11.53 -15.37
N ARG A 125 7.67 12.25 -15.09
CA ARG A 125 8.36 12.20 -13.80
C ARG A 125 7.97 13.37 -12.90
N ARG A 126 7.47 14.44 -13.48
CA ARG A 126 7.07 15.66 -12.78
C ARG A 126 5.55 15.86 -12.87
N TRP A 127 4.99 16.50 -11.85
CA TRP A 127 3.56 16.80 -11.85
C TRP A 127 3.13 17.77 -12.94
N ASP A 128 3.96 18.76 -13.28
CA ASP A 128 3.67 19.67 -14.38
C ASP A 128 3.59 18.93 -15.72
N GLU A 129 4.53 18.03 -16.00
CA GLU A 129 4.53 17.16 -17.19
C GLU A 129 3.29 16.24 -17.22
N ALA A 130 2.91 15.66 -16.07
CA ALA A 130 1.72 14.80 -15.99
C ALA A 130 0.42 15.56 -16.26
N LEU A 131 0.30 16.76 -15.69
CA LEU A 131 -0.88 17.61 -15.91
C LEU A 131 -0.96 18.14 -17.35
N GLU A 132 0.18 18.48 -17.96
CA GLU A 132 0.24 18.90 -19.37
C GLU A 132 -0.18 17.75 -20.29
N LEU A 133 0.43 16.57 -20.13
CA LEU A 133 0.09 15.36 -20.89
C LEU A 133 -1.42 15.07 -20.90
N LEU A 134 -2.05 15.14 -19.71
CA LEU A 134 -3.48 14.86 -19.57
C LEU A 134 -4.35 15.99 -20.13
N ARG A 135 -3.90 17.25 -20.02
CA ARG A 135 -4.63 18.42 -20.53
C ARG A 135 -4.61 18.48 -22.05
N ASP A 136 -3.50 18.11 -22.65
CA ASP A 136 -3.36 18.09 -24.12
C ASP A 136 -4.13 16.93 -24.77
N GLY A 137 -4.63 16.00 -23.96
CA GLY A 137 -5.44 14.88 -24.44
C GLY A 137 -4.66 13.83 -25.24
N ALA A 138 -3.32 13.86 -25.19
CA ALA A 138 -2.47 12.86 -25.85
C ALA A 138 -2.76 11.44 -25.33
N VAL A 139 -3.10 11.35 -24.05
CA VAL A 139 -3.64 10.13 -23.41
C VAL A 139 -4.74 10.51 -22.41
N THR A 140 -5.72 9.64 -22.27
CA THR A 140 -6.72 9.79 -21.20
C THR A 140 -6.17 9.24 -19.90
N GLY A 141 -6.22 10.02 -18.83
CA GLY A 141 -5.84 9.60 -17.50
C GLY A 141 -7.01 9.20 -16.64
N LEU A 142 -6.79 8.24 -15.73
CA LEU A 142 -7.77 7.82 -14.74
C LEU A 142 -7.08 7.72 -13.36
N LEU A 143 -7.65 8.37 -12.36
CA LEU A 143 -7.17 8.29 -10.97
C LEU A 143 -8.13 7.43 -10.15
N PRO A 144 -7.67 6.38 -9.43
CA PRO A 144 -8.52 5.73 -8.45
C PRO A 144 -8.88 6.73 -7.36
N ALA A 145 -10.15 7.13 -7.28
CA ALA A 145 -10.58 8.21 -6.42
C ALA A 145 -11.95 7.96 -5.76
N ASN A 146 -12.35 6.68 -5.59
CA ASN A 146 -13.40 6.36 -4.61
C ASN A 146 -12.97 6.84 -3.20
N PRO A 147 -13.84 6.92 -2.20
CA PRO A 147 -13.52 7.53 -0.90
C PRO A 147 -12.19 7.05 -0.28
N THR A 148 -11.93 5.74 -0.28
CA THR A 148 -10.70 5.15 0.28
C THR A 148 -9.45 5.56 -0.49
N HIS A 149 -9.49 5.47 -1.81
CA HIS A 149 -8.32 5.73 -2.65
C HIS A 149 -8.09 7.22 -2.87
N LEU A 150 -9.13 8.04 -2.85
CA LEU A 150 -9.00 9.49 -2.82
C LEU A 150 -8.28 9.98 -1.57
N TRP A 151 -8.61 9.38 -0.40
CA TRP A 151 -7.91 9.65 0.85
C TRP A 151 -6.45 9.22 0.77
N SER A 152 -6.17 8.06 0.20
CA SER A 152 -4.82 7.56 0.00
C SER A 152 -3.98 8.51 -0.87
N SER A 153 -4.55 8.98 -1.98
CA SER A 153 -3.90 9.94 -2.88
C SER A 153 -3.67 11.29 -2.21
N PHE A 154 -4.65 11.78 -1.44
CA PHE A 154 -4.51 13.01 -0.65
C PHE A 154 -3.34 12.92 0.34
N LEU A 155 -3.23 11.81 1.09
CA LEU A 155 -2.12 11.61 2.03
C LEU A 155 -0.77 11.49 1.33
N SER A 156 -0.69 10.81 0.18
CA SER A 156 0.53 10.74 -0.62
C SER A 156 0.98 12.12 -1.10
N LEU A 157 0.04 12.95 -1.52
CA LEU A 157 0.33 14.34 -1.89
C LEU A 157 0.72 15.18 -0.67
N CYS A 158 0.11 14.99 0.51
CA CYS A 158 0.57 15.62 1.76
C CYS A 158 2.05 15.31 2.03
N HIS A 159 2.43 14.04 1.91
CA HIS A 159 3.82 13.63 2.12
C HIS A 159 4.78 14.27 1.12
N GLN A 160 4.39 14.36 -0.15
CA GLN A 160 5.19 15.02 -1.19
C GLN A 160 5.32 16.52 -0.93
N HIS A 161 4.24 17.22 -0.55
CA HIS A 161 4.28 18.65 -0.21
C HIS A 161 5.16 18.94 1.01
N ALA A 162 5.07 18.13 2.06
CA ALA A 162 5.92 18.25 3.23
C ALA A 162 7.41 18.03 2.90
N SER A 163 7.70 17.07 2.04
CA SER A 163 9.08 16.80 1.59
C SER A 163 9.69 17.95 0.80
N LEU A 164 8.89 18.73 0.08
CA LEU A 164 9.36 19.95 -0.60
C LEU A 164 9.71 21.05 0.37
N ALA A 165 8.91 21.23 1.43
CA ALA A 165 9.15 22.26 2.45
C ALA A 165 10.40 21.97 3.28
N ALA A 166 10.76 20.71 3.48
CA ALA A 166 11.96 20.30 4.22
C ALA A 166 13.27 20.52 3.44
N GLY A 167 13.23 20.82 2.14
CA GLY A 167 14.42 20.95 1.28
C GLY A 167 15.13 19.61 1.03
N PRO A 168 16.18 19.60 0.18
CA PRO A 168 16.97 18.40 -0.03
C PRO A 168 17.66 18.03 1.29
N ALA A 169 17.49 16.80 1.73
CA ALA A 169 18.18 16.28 2.90
C ALA A 169 19.71 16.51 2.72
N VAL A 170 20.30 17.32 3.60
CA VAL A 170 21.75 17.55 3.61
C VAL A 170 22.39 16.21 3.92
N SER A 171 23.05 15.64 2.93
CA SER A 171 23.85 14.43 3.06
C SER A 171 25.14 14.77 3.84
N GLY A 172 25.02 14.79 5.17
CA GLY A 172 26.10 15.12 6.08
C GLY A 172 26.02 14.31 7.36
N GLY A 173 26.56 13.07 7.32
CA GLY A 173 26.66 12.23 8.50
C GLY A 173 27.09 10.82 8.12
N SER A 174 28.40 10.58 7.98
CA SER A 174 29.01 9.25 7.88
C SER A 174 28.86 8.51 9.21
N GLY A 175 27.79 7.74 9.35
CA GLY A 175 27.64 6.70 10.38
C GLY A 175 27.59 5.32 9.72
N PRO A 176 27.99 4.24 10.40
CA PRO A 176 28.27 2.96 9.75
C PRO A 176 27.01 2.29 9.21
N SER A 177 27.05 1.91 7.93
CA SER A 177 26.30 0.86 7.23
C SER A 177 24.85 0.60 7.68
N GLY A 178 23.97 1.59 7.55
CA GLY A 178 22.53 1.43 7.49
C GLY A 178 22.04 1.92 6.12
N GLY A 179 21.26 1.14 5.37
CA GLY A 179 20.62 1.57 4.14
C GLY A 179 19.76 2.83 4.36
N PRO A 180 19.30 3.55 3.32
CA PRO A 180 18.69 4.86 3.43
C PRO A 180 17.47 4.82 4.35
N GLY A 181 17.62 5.47 5.50
CA GLY A 181 16.54 5.98 6.33
C GLY A 181 15.44 5.04 6.78
N VAL A 182 15.77 3.92 7.44
CA VAL A 182 14.80 3.30 8.36
C VAL A 182 14.70 4.25 9.55
N VAL A 183 13.72 5.14 9.51
CA VAL A 183 13.29 5.84 10.71
C VAL A 183 12.79 4.75 11.65
N ASP A 184 13.46 4.56 12.78
CA ASP A 184 13.01 3.69 13.86
C ASP A 184 11.73 4.31 14.46
N THR A 185 10.60 4.00 13.82
CA THR A 185 9.29 4.51 14.19
C THR A 185 8.58 3.54 15.15
N ALA A 186 9.31 2.92 16.05
CA ALA A 186 8.78 2.01 17.07
C ALA A 186 7.96 2.72 18.17
N GLY A 187 7.71 4.03 18.05
CA GLY A 187 6.84 4.78 18.94
C GLY A 187 5.35 4.50 18.69
N PRO A 188 4.50 4.68 19.70
CA PRO A 188 3.05 4.48 19.57
C PRO A 188 2.39 5.41 18.54
N ASP A 189 3.11 6.39 18.02
CA ASP A 189 2.61 7.44 17.12
C ASP A 189 3.59 7.64 15.95
N SER A 190 3.77 6.61 15.11
CA SER A 190 4.68 6.62 13.96
C SER A 190 4.10 7.36 12.74
N ARG A 191 3.29 8.38 12.98
CA ARG A 191 2.82 9.26 11.92
C ARG A 191 3.97 10.16 11.45
N PRO A 192 3.97 10.58 10.17
CA PRO A 192 4.95 11.55 9.69
C PRO A 192 4.87 12.88 10.45
N ASP A 193 5.98 13.63 10.53
CA ASP A 193 6.08 14.91 11.25
C ASP A 193 5.04 15.94 10.78
N TRP A 194 4.67 15.92 9.50
CA TRP A 194 3.63 16.79 8.94
C TRP A 194 2.20 16.43 9.39
N TRP A 195 2.05 15.37 10.20
CA TRP A 195 0.79 14.94 10.77
C TRP A 195 0.86 14.84 12.30
N PRO A 196 1.00 15.95 13.00
CA PRO A 196 1.05 16.00 14.45
C PRO A 196 -0.28 15.58 15.12
N ALA A 197 -0.29 15.58 16.46
CA ALA A 197 -1.43 15.07 17.24
C ALA A 197 -2.74 15.82 17.00
N ASP A 198 -2.68 17.08 16.63
CA ASP A 198 -3.86 17.94 16.38
C ASP A 198 -4.38 17.88 14.92
N GLY A 199 -3.74 17.12 14.04
CA GLY A 199 -4.14 16.90 12.64
C GLY A 199 -3.04 17.24 11.64
N ILE A 200 -3.34 17.09 10.35
CA ILE A 200 -2.41 17.41 9.26
C ILE A 200 -2.12 18.92 9.26
N GLU A 201 -0.86 19.28 9.06
CA GLU A 201 -0.43 20.68 8.96
C GLU A 201 -1.24 21.43 7.87
N PRO A 202 -1.79 22.62 8.17
CA PRO A 202 -2.73 23.32 7.28
C PRO A 202 -2.18 23.59 5.88
N ASP A 203 -0.94 24.05 5.77
CA ASP A 203 -0.31 24.39 4.49
C ASP A 203 -0.02 23.13 3.65
N VAL A 204 0.41 22.05 4.29
CA VAL A 204 0.60 20.73 3.66
C VAL A 204 -0.73 20.21 3.12
N ALA A 205 -1.78 20.26 3.94
CA ALA A 205 -3.11 19.82 3.53
C ALA A 205 -3.69 20.66 2.39
N ALA A 206 -3.50 21.99 2.43
CA ALA A 206 -3.98 22.89 1.38
C ALA A 206 -3.25 22.66 0.06
N GLY A 207 -1.92 22.53 0.06
CA GLY A 207 -1.13 22.22 -1.11
C GLY A 207 -1.51 20.89 -1.74
N ALA A 208 -1.67 19.85 -0.91
CA ALA A 208 -2.10 18.52 -1.36
C ALA A 208 -3.50 18.54 -1.99
N LEU A 209 -4.46 19.25 -1.39
CA LEU A 209 -5.82 19.35 -1.94
C LEU A 209 -5.85 20.12 -3.26
N THR A 210 -5.06 21.21 -3.38
CA THR A 210 -4.89 21.94 -4.63
C THR A 210 -4.34 21.03 -5.74
N GLN A 211 -3.29 20.28 -5.45
CA GLN A 211 -2.71 19.33 -6.42
C GLN A 211 -3.69 18.22 -6.80
N LEU A 212 -4.41 17.66 -5.82
CA LEU A 212 -5.41 16.62 -6.07
C LEU A 212 -6.54 17.12 -7.00
N ARG A 213 -7.02 18.33 -6.76
CA ARG A 213 -8.02 18.96 -7.64
C ARG A 213 -7.48 19.19 -9.06
N ALA A 214 -6.23 19.62 -9.18
CA ALA A 214 -5.60 19.83 -10.49
C ALA A 214 -5.55 18.51 -11.29
N VAL A 215 -5.24 17.40 -10.64
CA VAL A 215 -5.25 16.07 -11.28
C VAL A 215 -6.67 15.66 -11.66
N LEU A 216 -7.64 15.79 -10.76
CA LEU A 216 -9.04 15.41 -11.01
C LEU A 216 -9.70 16.27 -12.12
N ALA A 217 -9.26 17.51 -12.28
CA ALA A 217 -9.80 18.40 -13.31
C ALA A 217 -9.41 17.99 -14.74
N VAL A 218 -8.33 17.22 -14.90
CA VAL A 218 -7.82 16.76 -16.20
C VAL A 218 -7.93 15.24 -16.40
N ALA A 219 -8.25 14.50 -15.34
CA ALA A 219 -8.52 13.07 -15.40
C ALA A 219 -9.95 12.78 -15.85
N ASP A 220 -10.18 11.55 -16.32
CA ASP A 220 -11.52 11.07 -16.67
C ASP A 220 -12.49 11.20 -15.47
N PRO A 221 -13.73 11.69 -15.69
CA PRO A 221 -14.72 11.83 -14.62
C PRO A 221 -15.05 10.52 -13.86
N ALA A 222 -14.87 9.35 -14.47
CA ALA A 222 -15.02 8.06 -13.80
C ALA A 222 -14.03 7.84 -12.64
N SER A 223 -12.99 8.69 -12.53
CA SER A 223 -12.02 8.66 -11.43
C SER A 223 -12.66 8.60 -10.06
N LEU A 224 -13.69 9.43 -9.81
CA LEU A 224 -14.35 9.52 -8.49
C LEU A 224 -15.10 8.25 -8.06
N ASP A 225 -15.38 7.34 -8.98
CA ASP A 225 -16.09 6.09 -8.72
C ASP A 225 -15.17 4.86 -8.80
N SER A 226 -13.90 5.04 -9.20
CA SER A 226 -13.00 3.95 -9.52
C SER A 226 -12.10 3.56 -8.33
N ASP A 227 -11.82 2.26 -8.24
CA ASP A 227 -10.76 1.69 -7.41
C ASP A 227 -9.53 1.30 -8.28
N PRO A 228 -8.39 0.92 -7.69
CA PRO A 228 -7.20 0.56 -8.46
C PRO A 228 -7.38 -0.64 -9.39
N ILE A 229 -8.18 -1.63 -9.01
CA ILE A 229 -8.41 -2.83 -9.82
C ILE A 229 -9.23 -2.46 -11.06
N GLN A 230 -10.28 -1.66 -10.89
CA GLN A 230 -11.11 -1.15 -11.98
C GLN A 230 -10.30 -0.32 -12.98
N VAL A 231 -9.43 0.59 -12.47
CA VAL A 231 -8.56 1.40 -13.33
C VAL A 231 -7.59 0.52 -14.11
N LEU A 232 -6.93 -0.43 -13.45
CA LEU A 232 -5.96 -1.32 -14.11
C LEU A 232 -6.62 -2.31 -15.06
N ASP A 233 -7.82 -2.80 -14.76
CA ASP A 233 -8.60 -3.61 -15.70
C ASP A 233 -8.98 -2.80 -16.94
N GLU A 234 -9.45 -1.55 -16.79
CA GLU A 234 -9.72 -0.67 -17.93
C GLU A 234 -8.47 -0.39 -18.76
N MET A 235 -7.31 -0.16 -18.11
CA MET A 235 -6.03 -0.01 -18.82
C MET A 235 -5.62 -1.29 -19.56
N ALA A 236 -5.86 -2.46 -18.97
CA ALA A 236 -5.43 -3.74 -19.54
C ALA A 236 -6.35 -4.29 -20.62
N THR A 237 -7.62 -3.88 -20.66
CA THR A 237 -8.64 -4.41 -21.59
C THR A 237 -9.20 -3.37 -22.53
N GLY A 238 -9.24 -2.10 -22.12
CA GLY A 238 -9.78 -0.98 -22.90
C GLY A 238 -8.73 -0.34 -23.80
N ASP A 239 -9.18 0.61 -24.63
CA ASP A 239 -8.35 1.30 -25.61
C ASP A 239 -8.05 2.76 -25.23
N ARG A 240 -8.76 3.28 -24.22
CA ARG A 240 -8.84 4.70 -23.95
C ARG A 240 -7.89 5.19 -22.86
N ILE A 241 -7.76 4.42 -21.76
CA ILE A 241 -6.98 4.86 -20.60
C ILE A 241 -5.52 4.50 -20.79
N GLY A 242 -4.67 5.54 -20.87
CA GLY A 242 -3.22 5.39 -21.09
C GLY A 242 -2.35 5.67 -19.87
N TYR A 243 -2.87 6.37 -18.84
CA TYR A 243 -2.06 6.81 -17.71
C TYR A 243 -2.85 6.92 -16.42
N ALA A 244 -2.26 6.45 -15.32
CA ALA A 244 -2.74 6.69 -13.96
C ALA A 244 -1.58 7.26 -13.13
N PRO A 245 -1.62 8.56 -12.76
CA PRO A 245 -0.48 9.23 -12.13
C PRO A 245 -0.18 8.75 -10.71
N LEU A 246 -1.20 8.24 -10.00
CA LEU A 246 -1.08 7.81 -8.61
C LEU A 246 -2.06 6.66 -8.34
N ILE A 247 -1.53 5.44 -8.27
CA ILE A 247 -2.31 4.22 -8.14
C ILE A 247 -1.51 3.18 -7.34
N PHE A 248 -2.15 2.38 -6.49
CA PHE A 248 -1.46 1.23 -5.92
C PHE A 248 -1.04 0.27 -7.03
N GLY A 249 0.27 -0.05 -7.07
CA GLY A 249 0.82 -0.97 -8.07
C GLY A 249 0.31 -2.40 -7.87
N TYR A 250 -0.04 -3.06 -8.98
CA TYR A 250 -0.42 -4.47 -9.03
C TYR A 250 0.42 -5.19 -10.08
N VAL A 251 1.40 -5.97 -9.63
CA VAL A 251 2.37 -6.68 -10.49
C VAL A 251 1.73 -7.57 -11.56
N ASN A 252 0.50 -8.03 -11.32
CA ASN A 252 -0.23 -8.89 -12.24
C ASN A 252 -0.51 -8.23 -13.59
N TYR A 253 -0.63 -6.91 -13.64
CA TYR A 253 -0.85 -6.15 -14.87
C TYR A 253 0.46 -5.83 -15.62
N ALA A 254 1.60 -5.92 -14.94
CA ALA A 254 2.93 -5.79 -15.52
C ALA A 254 3.47 -7.10 -16.11
N ARG A 255 2.68 -8.17 -16.10
CA ARG A 255 3.05 -9.45 -16.68
C ARG A 255 2.40 -9.63 -18.04
N PRO A 256 3.17 -9.93 -19.11
CA PRO A 256 2.59 -10.24 -20.41
C PRO A 256 1.56 -11.38 -20.28
N THR A 257 0.34 -11.11 -20.68
CA THR A 257 -0.77 -12.05 -20.57
C THR A 257 -1.57 -12.02 -21.87
N ALA A 258 -1.84 -13.17 -22.46
CA ALA A 258 -2.63 -13.26 -23.69
C ALA A 258 -4.01 -12.60 -23.53
N GLY A 259 -4.42 -11.80 -24.50
CA GLY A 259 -5.70 -11.11 -24.50
C GLY A 259 -5.76 -9.86 -23.61
N ARG A 260 -4.66 -9.48 -22.95
CA ARG A 260 -4.55 -8.24 -22.16
C ARG A 260 -3.41 -7.38 -22.67
N ARG A 261 -3.62 -6.07 -22.61
CA ARG A 261 -2.56 -5.09 -22.88
C ARG A 261 -1.65 -5.00 -21.67
N LEU A 262 -0.36 -4.80 -21.92
CA LEU A 262 0.63 -4.61 -20.88
C LEU A 262 0.45 -3.25 -20.21
N VAL A 263 0.43 -3.23 -18.88
CA VAL A 263 0.54 -2.00 -18.08
C VAL A 263 1.92 -1.99 -17.42
N ARG A 264 2.68 -0.94 -17.62
CA ARG A 264 3.95 -0.72 -16.94
C ARG A 264 3.78 0.25 -15.79
N PHE A 265 4.70 0.17 -14.85
CA PHE A 265 4.70 1.00 -13.64
C PHE A 265 6.03 1.73 -13.51
N ALA A 266 6.00 2.89 -12.88
CA ALA A 266 7.16 3.69 -12.55
C ALA A 266 6.93 4.44 -11.24
N ASP A 267 7.97 5.06 -10.69
CA ASP A 267 7.81 5.96 -9.55
C ASP A 267 6.69 6.99 -9.79
N ALA A 268 5.99 7.38 -8.75
CA ALA A 268 4.97 8.42 -8.84
C ALA A 268 5.60 9.77 -9.24
N PRO A 269 4.92 10.61 -10.03
CA PRO A 269 5.43 11.94 -10.34
C PRO A 269 5.61 12.77 -9.07
N SER A 270 6.60 13.65 -9.08
CA SER A 270 6.90 14.57 -7.99
C SER A 270 7.14 15.98 -8.52
N ALA A 271 7.26 16.97 -7.67
CA ALA A 271 7.57 18.33 -8.10
C ALA A 271 8.98 18.46 -8.73
N SER A 272 9.96 17.69 -8.24
CA SER A 272 11.34 17.72 -8.74
C SER A 272 11.62 16.68 -9.84
N GLY A 273 10.75 15.70 -10.03
CA GLY A 273 11.00 14.53 -10.88
C GLY A 273 11.88 13.45 -10.22
N ALA A 274 12.42 13.71 -9.02
CA ALA A 274 13.08 12.70 -8.21
C ALA A 274 12.05 11.87 -7.43
N PRO A 275 12.27 10.56 -7.23
CA PRO A 275 11.35 9.73 -6.46
C PRO A 275 11.14 10.26 -5.04
N VAL A 276 9.88 10.44 -4.67
CA VAL A 276 9.41 10.75 -3.32
C VAL A 276 8.51 9.60 -2.87
N GLY A 277 8.52 9.29 -1.58
CA GLY A 277 7.64 8.27 -1.02
C GLY A 277 6.16 8.63 -1.17
N THR A 278 5.35 7.60 -1.18
CA THR A 278 3.89 7.71 -1.14
C THR A 278 3.35 6.87 0.01
N MET A 279 2.04 6.77 0.16
CA MET A 279 1.46 5.95 1.21
C MET A 279 1.80 4.47 1.01
N LEU A 280 2.37 3.83 2.03
CA LEU A 280 2.57 2.39 2.04
C LEU A 280 1.21 1.68 2.03
N GLY A 281 1.10 0.69 1.18
CA GLY A 281 0.09 -0.36 1.19
C GLY A 281 0.75 -1.73 1.36
N GLY A 282 0.00 -2.76 1.07
CA GLY A 282 0.44 -4.15 1.21
C GLY A 282 -0.31 -4.86 2.33
N VAL A 283 0.01 -6.14 2.51
CA VAL A 283 -0.76 -7.02 3.38
C VAL A 283 0.19 -7.84 4.26
N GLY A 284 -0.12 -7.89 5.54
CA GLY A 284 0.52 -8.79 6.50
C GLY A 284 -0.29 -10.04 6.73
N LEU A 285 0.37 -11.13 7.08
CA LEU A 285 -0.26 -12.36 7.51
C LEU A 285 -0.24 -12.42 9.04
N ALA A 286 -1.42 -12.32 9.64
CA ALA A 286 -1.63 -12.41 11.09
C ALA A 286 -2.16 -13.79 11.48
N VAL A 287 -1.90 -14.21 12.71
CA VAL A 287 -2.46 -15.42 13.32
C VAL A 287 -3.50 -15.01 14.37
N SER A 288 -4.69 -15.57 14.29
CA SER A 288 -5.76 -15.32 15.26
C SER A 288 -5.35 -15.79 16.66
N ALA A 289 -5.65 -15.00 17.69
CA ALA A 289 -5.53 -15.42 19.08
C ALA A 289 -6.47 -16.60 19.44
N ARG A 290 -7.45 -16.89 18.59
CA ARG A 290 -8.39 -18.02 18.71
C ARG A 290 -8.05 -19.18 17.80
N CYS A 291 -6.86 -19.19 17.19
CA CYS A 291 -6.42 -20.26 16.32
C CYS A 291 -6.38 -21.59 17.08
N ALA A 292 -6.98 -22.63 16.49
CA ALA A 292 -7.05 -23.95 17.10
C ALA A 292 -5.70 -24.69 17.08
N ASP A 293 -4.82 -24.36 16.10
CA ASP A 293 -3.47 -24.91 15.98
C ASP A 293 -2.50 -23.76 15.66
N PRO A 294 -2.13 -22.98 16.68
CA PRO A 294 -1.26 -21.82 16.50
C PRO A 294 0.13 -22.19 16.00
N ASP A 295 0.66 -23.34 16.38
CA ASP A 295 1.99 -23.78 15.96
C ASP A 295 2.03 -24.05 14.44
N ALA A 296 1.02 -24.71 13.89
CA ALA A 296 0.93 -24.93 12.45
C ALA A 296 0.73 -23.60 11.70
N ALA A 297 -0.10 -22.70 12.23
CA ALA A 297 -0.34 -21.37 11.64
C ALA A 297 0.92 -20.51 11.65
N LEU A 298 1.67 -20.47 12.75
CA LEU A 298 2.92 -19.72 12.88
C LEU A 298 4.02 -20.26 11.95
N ARG A 299 4.18 -21.58 11.88
CA ARG A 299 5.13 -22.21 10.92
C ARG A 299 4.77 -21.87 9.48
N PHE A 300 3.48 -21.92 9.13
CA PHE A 300 3.03 -21.54 7.80
C PHE A 300 3.29 -20.06 7.51
N ALA A 301 2.95 -19.17 8.43
CA ALA A 301 3.18 -17.74 8.28
C ALA A 301 4.68 -17.42 8.09
N ALA A 302 5.57 -18.05 8.87
CA ALA A 302 7.01 -17.92 8.70
C ALA A 302 7.48 -18.42 7.33
N ALA A 303 6.94 -19.54 6.86
CA ALA A 303 7.29 -20.12 5.54
C ALA A 303 6.82 -19.24 4.37
N VAL A 304 5.67 -18.58 4.49
CA VAL A 304 5.15 -17.64 3.46
C VAL A 304 6.09 -16.44 3.27
N VAL A 305 6.72 -15.96 4.33
CA VAL A 305 7.62 -14.80 4.26
C VAL A 305 9.10 -15.19 4.15
N ASP A 306 9.40 -16.48 4.02
CA ASP A 306 10.77 -16.95 3.77
C ASP A 306 11.34 -16.28 2.50
N PRO A 307 12.56 -15.72 2.53
CA PRO A 307 13.13 -14.99 1.39
C PRO A 307 13.16 -15.79 0.08
N ALA A 308 13.48 -17.08 0.15
CA ALA A 308 13.56 -17.92 -1.04
C ALA A 308 12.17 -18.23 -1.60
N PHE A 309 11.16 -18.44 -0.73
CA PHE A 309 9.79 -18.59 -1.18
C PHE A 309 9.22 -17.28 -1.74
N GLN A 310 9.52 -16.15 -1.12
CA GLN A 310 9.09 -14.82 -1.58
C GLN A 310 9.64 -14.50 -2.99
N ALA A 311 10.93 -14.73 -3.24
CA ALA A 311 11.55 -14.52 -4.56
C ALA A 311 11.18 -15.61 -5.57
N GLY A 312 10.80 -16.80 -5.11
CA GLY A 312 10.44 -17.95 -5.94
C GLY A 312 8.94 -18.14 -6.12
N GLY A 313 8.36 -19.06 -5.32
CA GLY A 313 6.97 -19.50 -5.44
C GLY A 313 5.93 -18.39 -5.25
N TYR A 314 6.15 -17.49 -4.29
CA TYR A 314 5.24 -16.39 -4.01
C TYR A 314 5.17 -15.40 -5.19
N ALA A 315 6.32 -14.92 -5.66
CA ALA A 315 6.38 -14.01 -6.80
C ALA A 315 5.88 -14.70 -8.09
N SER A 316 6.28 -15.96 -8.35
CA SER A 316 5.86 -16.71 -9.56
C SER A 316 4.35 -16.92 -9.62
N ALA A 317 3.69 -17.12 -8.48
CA ALA A 317 2.24 -17.24 -8.39
C ALA A 317 1.49 -15.89 -8.62
N GLY A 318 2.21 -14.78 -8.74
CA GLY A 318 1.64 -13.45 -8.98
C GLY A 318 1.50 -12.61 -7.71
N GLY A 319 2.15 -12.98 -6.62
CA GLY A 319 2.29 -12.18 -5.41
C GLY A 319 3.21 -10.99 -5.61
N GLN A 320 3.10 -10.03 -4.71
CA GLN A 320 3.95 -8.83 -4.67
C GLN A 320 4.73 -8.85 -3.35
N PRO A 321 5.91 -9.51 -3.32
CA PRO A 321 6.61 -9.88 -2.11
C PRO A 321 6.85 -8.74 -1.11
N GLY A 322 6.73 -9.03 0.19
CA GLY A 322 7.13 -8.13 1.27
C GLY A 322 8.63 -8.12 1.52
N HIS A 323 9.37 -9.06 0.93
CA HIS A 323 10.81 -9.20 1.14
C HIS A 323 11.63 -8.63 -0.02
N ARG A 324 12.64 -7.80 0.28
CA ARG A 324 13.49 -7.07 -0.66
C ARG A 324 14.22 -7.96 -1.66
N ALA A 325 14.60 -9.17 -1.28
CA ALA A 325 15.29 -10.10 -2.18
C ALA A 325 14.53 -10.31 -3.50
N ALA A 326 13.19 -10.37 -3.46
CA ALA A 326 12.38 -10.49 -4.66
C ALA A 326 12.35 -9.20 -5.51
N TRP A 327 12.43 -8.03 -4.89
CA TRP A 327 12.40 -6.74 -5.59
C TRP A 327 13.65 -6.47 -6.41
N THR A 328 14.78 -7.04 -6.01
CA THR A 328 16.07 -6.90 -6.70
C THR A 328 16.47 -8.14 -7.50
N ASP A 329 15.66 -9.20 -7.48
CA ASP A 329 15.92 -10.42 -8.23
C ASP A 329 15.74 -10.20 -9.74
N PRO A 330 16.76 -10.50 -10.60
CA PRO A 330 16.66 -10.28 -12.03
C PRO A 330 15.56 -11.12 -12.72
N ALA A 331 15.34 -12.36 -12.27
CA ALA A 331 14.35 -13.25 -12.89
C ALA A 331 12.92 -12.79 -12.54
N VAL A 332 12.69 -12.35 -11.30
CA VAL A 332 11.41 -11.80 -10.85
C VAL A 332 11.10 -10.51 -11.63
N ASN A 333 12.09 -9.64 -11.84
CA ASN A 333 11.93 -8.40 -12.62
C ASN A 333 11.69 -8.70 -14.10
N ALA A 334 12.44 -9.59 -14.72
CA ALA A 334 12.22 -9.97 -16.12
C ALA A 334 10.80 -10.54 -16.35
N ALA A 335 10.27 -11.33 -15.41
CA ALA A 335 8.91 -11.89 -15.48
C ALA A 335 7.79 -10.86 -15.29
N SER A 336 8.11 -9.65 -14.81
CA SER A 336 7.17 -8.58 -14.50
C SER A 336 7.50 -7.24 -15.17
N THR A 337 8.24 -7.30 -16.29
CA THR A 337 8.66 -6.11 -17.06
C THR A 337 9.22 -4.98 -16.18
N ASP A 338 10.11 -5.34 -15.26
CA ASP A 338 10.81 -4.47 -14.31
C ASP A 338 9.91 -3.75 -13.28
N PHE A 339 8.71 -4.28 -13.02
CA PHE A 339 7.76 -3.69 -12.06
C PHE A 339 8.42 -3.34 -10.72
N PHE A 340 9.14 -4.30 -10.15
CA PHE A 340 9.69 -4.17 -8.80
C PHE A 340 10.80 -3.13 -8.75
N VAL A 341 11.80 -3.21 -9.62
CA VAL A 341 12.91 -2.26 -9.63
C VAL A 341 12.46 -0.85 -10.05
N ALA A 342 11.48 -0.73 -10.95
CA ALA A 342 10.95 0.55 -11.42
C ALA A 342 10.12 1.32 -10.37
N THR A 343 9.68 0.64 -9.32
CA THR A 343 8.84 1.23 -8.26
C THR A 343 9.49 1.18 -6.87
N LEU A 344 10.69 0.58 -6.78
CA LEU A 344 11.39 0.36 -5.51
C LEU A 344 11.72 1.68 -4.80
N SER A 345 12.12 2.71 -5.53
CA SER A 345 12.50 3.99 -4.93
C SER A 345 11.33 4.69 -4.23
N THR A 346 10.13 4.62 -4.81
CA THR A 346 8.91 5.12 -4.16
C THR A 346 8.57 4.30 -2.92
N LEU A 347 8.65 2.96 -3.01
CA LEU A 347 8.33 2.08 -1.89
C LEU A 347 9.29 2.26 -0.71
N ASP A 348 10.59 2.37 -0.98
CA ASP A 348 11.62 2.56 0.05
C ASP A 348 11.45 3.87 0.83
N ARG A 349 10.85 4.89 0.21
CA ARG A 349 10.56 6.19 0.80
C ARG A 349 9.13 6.33 1.31
N SER A 350 8.33 5.26 1.23
CA SER A 350 6.92 5.28 1.64
C SER A 350 6.77 5.57 3.13
N PHE A 351 5.69 6.24 3.48
CA PHE A 351 5.33 6.54 4.85
C PHE A 351 4.20 5.64 5.36
N LEU A 352 4.10 5.53 6.68
CA LEU A 352 3.06 4.76 7.37
C LEU A 352 1.88 5.64 7.74
N ARG A 353 0.68 5.08 7.55
CA ARG A 353 -0.58 5.65 8.08
C ARG A 353 -0.64 5.50 9.60
N GLY A 354 -1.56 6.21 10.25
CA GLY A 354 -1.94 5.96 11.63
C GLY A 354 -2.35 4.50 11.85
N ARG A 355 -2.04 3.97 13.03
CA ARG A 355 -2.29 2.56 13.37
C ARG A 355 -2.99 2.41 14.71
N ASP A 356 -3.34 3.51 15.38
CA ASP A 356 -4.15 3.48 16.59
C ASP A 356 -5.55 2.87 16.33
N ALA A 357 -6.20 2.37 17.37
CA ALA A 357 -7.47 1.66 17.24
C ALA A 357 -8.59 2.50 16.60
N GLY A 358 -8.52 3.83 16.69
CA GLY A 358 -9.49 4.75 16.09
C GLY A 358 -9.22 5.07 14.63
N TYR A 359 -8.00 4.82 14.15
CA TYR A 359 -7.58 5.26 12.82
C TYR A 359 -8.40 4.66 11.66
N PRO A 360 -8.75 3.37 11.61
CA PRO A 360 -9.54 2.84 10.49
C PRO A 360 -10.90 3.52 10.34
N ALA A 361 -11.59 3.80 11.45
CA ALA A 361 -12.86 4.51 11.42
C ALA A 361 -12.68 5.98 10.97
N PHE A 362 -11.63 6.64 11.45
CA PHE A 362 -11.27 7.99 10.99
C PHE A 362 -10.96 8.01 9.49
N GLN A 363 -10.10 7.11 9.00
CA GLN A 363 -9.72 7.02 7.59
C GLN A 363 -10.95 6.95 6.69
N ARG A 364 -11.92 6.09 7.02
CA ARG A 364 -13.18 5.97 6.30
C ARG A 364 -13.95 7.29 6.29
N ALA A 365 -14.21 7.85 7.47
CA ALA A 365 -14.96 9.09 7.61
C ALA A 365 -14.28 10.29 6.94
N ALA A 366 -12.95 10.36 6.95
CA ALA A 366 -12.17 11.40 6.29
C ALA A 366 -12.24 11.26 4.76
N GLY A 367 -12.09 10.03 4.24
CA GLY A 367 -12.23 9.74 2.82
C GLY A 367 -13.61 10.06 2.28
N GLU A 368 -14.66 9.68 2.99
CA GLU A 368 -16.06 10.04 2.64
C GLU A 368 -16.27 11.56 2.64
N ALA A 369 -15.73 12.27 3.62
CA ALA A 369 -15.86 13.73 3.69
C ALA A 369 -15.13 14.45 2.56
N LEU A 370 -13.90 14.01 2.25
CA LEU A 370 -13.10 14.52 1.14
C LEU A 370 -13.81 14.29 -0.19
N HIS A 371 -14.22 13.06 -0.45
CA HIS A 371 -14.91 12.66 -1.66
C HIS A 371 -16.23 13.41 -1.87
N ALA A 372 -17.09 13.43 -0.85
CA ALA A 372 -18.35 14.14 -0.90
C ALA A 372 -18.15 15.67 -1.06
N GLY A 373 -17.12 16.25 -0.43
CA GLY A 373 -16.79 17.66 -0.58
C GLY A 373 -16.36 18.00 -2.02
N ILE A 374 -15.51 17.17 -2.63
CA ILE A 374 -15.08 17.35 -4.02
C ILE A 374 -16.28 17.21 -4.98
N ARG A 375 -17.13 16.19 -4.81
CA ARG A 375 -18.33 16.01 -5.66
C ARG A 375 -19.31 17.18 -5.59
N ARG A 376 -19.44 17.83 -4.44
CA ARG A 376 -20.31 19.01 -4.29
C ARG A 376 -19.67 20.29 -4.77
N GLY A 377 -18.37 20.29 -5.13
CA GLY A 377 -17.65 21.53 -5.43
C GLY A 377 -17.39 22.40 -4.20
N ASP A 378 -17.38 21.84 -3.00
CA ASP A 378 -17.08 22.58 -1.77
C ASP A 378 -15.68 23.21 -1.82
N GLY A 379 -15.52 24.42 -1.27
CA GLY A 379 -14.22 25.09 -1.16
C GLY A 379 -13.26 24.34 -0.23
N ASP A 380 -11.96 24.47 -0.45
CA ASP A 380 -10.91 23.72 0.24
C ASP A 380 -10.97 23.89 1.75
N ARG A 381 -11.19 25.13 2.24
CA ARG A 381 -11.32 25.40 3.68
C ARG A 381 -12.43 24.55 4.33
N LYS A 382 -13.57 24.40 3.65
CA LYS A 382 -14.71 23.61 4.16
C LYS A 382 -14.37 22.13 4.22
N ILE A 383 -13.71 21.61 3.19
CA ILE A 383 -13.29 20.20 3.14
C ILE A 383 -12.27 19.90 4.24
N LEU A 384 -11.21 20.72 4.34
CA LEU A 384 -10.15 20.52 5.34
C LEU A 384 -10.65 20.66 6.78
N ALA A 385 -11.57 21.62 7.03
CA ALA A 385 -12.23 21.75 8.34
C ALA A 385 -13.04 20.49 8.69
N ALA A 386 -13.75 19.91 7.73
CA ALA A 386 -14.52 18.68 7.94
C ALA A 386 -13.61 17.47 8.26
N ILE A 387 -12.45 17.36 7.62
CA ILE A 387 -11.44 16.33 7.91
C ILE A 387 -10.86 16.53 9.31
N ARG A 388 -10.45 17.76 9.65
CA ARG A 388 -9.88 18.09 10.96
C ARG A 388 -10.86 17.80 12.11
N GLN A 389 -12.14 18.12 11.93
CA GLN A 389 -13.17 17.82 12.92
C GLN A 389 -13.31 16.31 13.19
N ARG A 390 -13.19 15.48 12.15
CA ARG A 390 -13.21 14.00 12.29
C ARG A 390 -11.99 13.49 13.02
N TRP A 391 -10.83 14.09 12.76
CA TRP A 391 -9.59 13.75 13.46
C TRP A 391 -9.70 14.02 14.96
N GLN A 392 -10.27 15.13 15.36
CA GLN A 392 -10.45 15.52 16.76
C GLN A 392 -11.49 14.68 17.53
N ARG A 393 -12.33 13.95 16.82
CA ARG A 393 -13.40 13.11 17.41
C ARG A 393 -13.09 11.62 17.46
N ARG A 394 -11.91 11.20 17.00
CA ARG A 394 -11.53 9.78 16.92
C ARG A 394 -11.17 9.18 18.28
#